data_63c4d6ee44a5367706fa751b158feb57
#
_entry.id   63c4d6ee44a5367706fa751b158feb57
#
_cell.length_a   1.000
_cell.length_b   1.000
_cell.length_c   1.000
_cell.angle_alpha   90.00
_cell.angle_beta   90.00
_cell.angle_gamma   90.00
#
_symmetry.space_group_name_H-M   'P 1'
#
loop_
_entity.id
_entity.type
_entity.pdbx_description
1 polymer ?
#
loop_
_entity_poly.entity_id
_entity_poly.type
_entity_poly.pdbx_seq_one_letter_code
_entity_poly.pdbx_strand_id
1 'polypeptide(L)'
;METQPLLPDEDFKQKNKLRMIVIIPIIVILLALLVTFIVLYAKEKNKTNSDTPSDDKKVDPTDSPTDDKKVDPDERGSEYIPFASWNNCTAKTKLSEFISKINSLENYVPKEDRVAVFDLDGTLYQETDPTYDDWKLYYYRVYNDSNYTATQQQIEIADAIDKSAKENVMPDDLNYKVASTYTQLWNNFTVEEYQQYIKNFVNHECEGYENMKRGDAFYKPMLELIEYIQKNDFKVYITSGTDRYQVRAVIDGHIDIPPTNVIGSEYDIVAKNQGDAQAHEYTYIDDDDFRFNGKFLRKNLKTNKVIGIIREIGKQPLLAFGNSGGDKDMANYVLNKNKYPSMAFMVCCDDTVRERGNEKKAKEMKENCGKFGWVPISMRDDWKTIYGENVRKKQSS
;
A
#
# COMPACT_ATOMS: atom_id res chain seq x y z
N MET A 1 -2.71 39.52 -54.80
CA MET A 1 -3.62 38.42 -54.48
C MET A 1 -4.24 38.74 -53.16
N GLU A 2 -5.42 39.31 -53.20
CA GLU A 2 -6.23 39.67 -52.03
C GLU A 2 -6.90 38.42 -51.49
N THR A 3 -6.68 38.09 -50.22
CA THR A 3 -7.37 37.01 -49.53
C THR A 3 -8.69 37.55 -48.97
N GLN A 4 -9.81 37.09 -49.53
CA GLN A 4 -11.14 37.36 -48.96
C GLN A 4 -11.32 36.63 -47.62
N PRO A 5 -11.96 37.25 -46.61
CA PRO A 5 -12.30 36.59 -45.35
C PRO A 5 -13.45 35.61 -45.56
N LEU A 6 -13.26 34.39 -45.08
CA LEU A 6 -14.30 33.33 -44.99
C LEU A 6 -15.41 33.77 -44.02
N LEU A 7 -16.62 33.97 -44.55
CA LEU A 7 -17.83 34.13 -43.74
C LEU A 7 -18.15 32.86 -42.96
N PRO A 8 -18.57 32.93 -41.70
CA PRO A 8 -18.94 31.74 -40.94
C PRO A 8 -20.20 31.11 -41.54
N ASP A 9 -20.12 29.81 -41.76
CA ASP A 9 -21.14 28.93 -42.26
C ASP A 9 -22.48 29.09 -41.52
N GLU A 10 -23.57 29.33 -42.23
CA GLU A 10 -24.92 29.50 -41.65
C GLU A 10 -25.37 28.23 -40.88
N ASP A 11 -24.88 27.07 -41.29
CA ASP A 11 -25.11 25.78 -40.62
C ASP A 11 -24.54 25.71 -39.20
N PHE A 12 -23.41 26.40 -38.94
CA PHE A 12 -22.79 26.51 -37.63
C PHE A 12 -23.60 27.38 -36.67
N LYS A 13 -24.18 28.46 -37.17
CA LYS A 13 -25.06 29.36 -36.39
C LYS A 13 -26.39 28.67 -36.03
N GLN A 14 -26.93 27.88 -36.91
CA GLN A 14 -28.19 27.18 -36.71
C GLN A 14 -28.03 26.03 -35.71
N LYS A 15 -26.93 25.27 -35.77
CA LYS A 15 -26.56 24.22 -34.79
C LYS A 15 -26.34 24.77 -33.38
N ASN A 16 -25.71 25.92 -33.26
CA ASN A 16 -25.51 26.56 -31.96
C ASN A 16 -26.83 27.10 -31.37
N LYS A 17 -27.72 27.64 -32.19
CA LYS A 17 -29.03 28.12 -31.76
C LYS A 17 -29.91 26.95 -31.25
N LEU A 18 -29.86 25.82 -31.95
CA LEU A 18 -30.58 24.59 -31.55
C LEU A 18 -30.02 24.00 -30.26
N ARG A 19 -28.68 24.00 -30.08
CA ARG A 19 -28.02 23.57 -28.83
C ARG A 19 -28.40 24.46 -27.65
N MET A 20 -28.47 25.76 -27.83
CA MET A 20 -28.89 26.67 -26.74
C MET A 20 -30.35 26.47 -26.34
N ILE A 21 -31.25 26.22 -27.29
CA ILE A 21 -32.68 25.97 -27.02
C ILE A 21 -32.92 24.70 -26.22
N VAL A 22 -32.04 23.69 -26.37
CA VAL A 22 -32.16 22.41 -25.64
C VAL A 22 -31.37 22.42 -24.32
N ILE A 23 -30.18 23.01 -24.30
CA ILE A 23 -29.31 22.98 -23.11
C ILE A 23 -29.81 23.88 -21.98
N ILE A 24 -30.31 25.07 -22.30
CA ILE A 24 -30.79 26.01 -21.28
C ILE A 24 -31.95 25.43 -20.44
N PRO A 25 -33.02 24.86 -21.02
CA PRO A 25 -34.06 24.20 -20.23
C PRO A 25 -33.57 23.05 -19.37
N ILE A 26 -32.62 22.25 -19.84
CA ILE A 26 -32.04 21.14 -19.07
C ILE A 26 -31.30 21.68 -17.85
N ILE A 27 -30.51 22.74 -18.01
CA ILE A 27 -29.81 23.39 -16.87
C ILE A 27 -30.78 23.93 -15.85
N VAL A 28 -31.89 24.58 -16.30
CA VAL A 28 -32.91 25.12 -15.41
C VAL A 28 -33.60 24.01 -14.63
N ILE A 29 -33.92 22.89 -15.25
CA ILE A 29 -34.51 21.72 -14.60
C ILE A 29 -33.55 21.13 -13.56
N LEU A 30 -32.29 20.98 -13.89
CA LEU A 30 -31.28 20.46 -12.97
C LEU A 30 -31.09 21.37 -11.75
N LEU A 31 -31.09 22.69 -11.95
CA LEU A 31 -31.00 23.64 -10.86
C LEU A 31 -32.25 23.59 -9.96
N ALA A 32 -33.45 23.44 -10.54
CA ALA A 32 -34.69 23.28 -9.76
C ALA A 32 -34.66 21.98 -8.93
N LEU A 33 -34.20 20.88 -9.49
CA LEU A 33 -34.04 19.61 -8.77
C LEU A 33 -33.02 19.72 -7.63
N LEU A 34 -31.90 20.43 -7.85
CA LEU A 34 -30.87 20.64 -6.83
C LEU A 34 -31.44 21.47 -5.64
N VAL A 35 -32.18 22.54 -5.93
CA VAL A 35 -32.82 23.36 -4.88
C VAL A 35 -33.84 22.52 -4.11
N THR A 36 -34.65 21.71 -4.79
CA THR A 36 -35.62 20.81 -4.13
C THR A 36 -34.90 19.80 -3.22
N PHE A 37 -33.78 19.22 -3.69
CA PHE A 37 -33.01 18.30 -2.88
C PHE A 37 -32.41 18.97 -1.63
N ILE A 38 -31.87 20.18 -1.76
CA ILE A 38 -31.33 20.95 -0.63
C ILE A 38 -32.45 21.25 0.42
N VAL A 39 -33.64 21.62 -0.03
CA VAL A 39 -34.78 21.91 0.88
C VAL A 39 -35.23 20.63 1.59
N LEU A 40 -35.34 19.52 0.89
CA LEU A 40 -35.68 18.22 1.48
C LEU A 40 -34.64 17.75 2.49
N TYR A 41 -33.36 17.87 2.16
CA TYR A 41 -32.24 17.52 3.05
C TYR A 41 -32.21 18.39 4.33
N ALA A 42 -32.44 19.69 4.19
CA ALA A 42 -32.57 20.60 5.35
C ALA A 42 -33.78 20.28 6.23
N LYS A 43 -34.87 19.83 5.64
CA LYS A 43 -36.09 19.45 6.36
C LYS A 43 -35.92 18.14 7.13
N GLU A 44 -35.16 17.20 6.58
CA GLU A 44 -34.82 15.92 7.23
C GLU A 44 -33.86 16.14 8.40
N LYS A 45 -32.87 17.00 8.25
CA LYS A 45 -31.91 17.37 9.30
C LYS A 45 -32.55 18.09 10.49
N ASN A 46 -33.61 18.88 10.25
CA ASN A 46 -34.36 19.53 11.30
C ASN A 46 -35.34 18.59 12.03
N LYS A 47 -35.70 17.44 11.44
CA LYS A 47 -36.55 16.44 12.05
C LYS A 47 -35.84 15.57 13.09
N THR A 48 -34.50 15.39 12.91
CA THR A 48 -33.64 14.60 13.82
C THR A 48 -33.23 15.36 15.08
N ASN A 49 -33.51 16.67 15.18
CA ASN A 49 -33.15 17.49 16.35
C ASN A 49 -34.34 17.81 17.30
N SER A 50 -35.51 17.20 17.12
CA SER A 50 -36.72 17.54 17.89
C SER A 50 -37.37 16.42 18.73
N ASP A 51 -36.73 15.25 18.85
CA ASP A 51 -37.27 14.15 19.66
C ASP A 51 -36.34 13.79 20.82
N THR A 52 -36.46 14.54 21.91
CA THR A 52 -36.12 14.08 23.26
C THR A 52 -37.41 13.89 24.04
N PRO A 53 -37.84 12.68 24.36
CA PRO A 53 -38.90 12.47 25.33
C PRO A 53 -38.30 12.37 26.74
N SER A 54 -38.73 13.29 27.59
CA SER A 54 -38.80 13.09 29.03
C SER A 54 -40.02 12.23 29.35
N ASP A 55 -39.87 11.12 30.02
CA ASP A 55 -40.87 10.67 30.99
C ASP A 55 -40.34 9.60 31.95
N ASP A 56 -40.45 9.95 33.23
CA ASP A 56 -40.31 9.09 34.39
C ASP A 56 -41.34 7.98 34.38
N LYS A 57 -40.95 6.72 34.50
CA LYS A 57 -41.77 5.67 35.15
C LYS A 57 -40.90 4.65 35.86
N LYS A 58 -41.09 4.61 37.19
CA LYS A 58 -40.68 3.51 38.09
C LYS A 58 -41.28 2.18 37.61
N VAL A 59 -40.47 1.12 37.58
CA VAL A 59 -40.93 -0.26 37.71
C VAL A 59 -39.92 -1.03 38.56
N ASP A 60 -40.45 -1.82 39.49
CA ASP A 60 -39.83 -2.61 40.55
C ASP A 60 -39.15 -3.88 40.01
N PRO A 61 -38.22 -4.51 40.78
CA PRO A 61 -37.25 -5.45 40.30
C PRO A 61 -37.66 -6.91 40.49
N THR A 62 -37.55 -7.72 39.45
CA THR A 62 -37.21 -9.17 39.54
C THR A 62 -37.02 -9.71 38.14
N ASP A 63 -35.83 -10.09 37.83
CA ASP A 63 -35.31 -11.33 37.26
C ASP A 63 -33.98 -11.13 36.51
N SER A 64 -32.91 -11.67 37.10
CA SER A 64 -31.65 -11.93 36.44
C SER A 64 -31.75 -13.19 35.59
N PRO A 65 -30.93 -13.34 34.50
CA PRO A 65 -29.58 -13.87 34.75
C PRO A 65 -28.45 -13.16 33.99
N THR A 66 -27.47 -12.81 34.72
CA THR A 66 -26.00 -12.94 34.57
C THR A 66 -25.45 -13.32 33.19
N ASP A 67 -24.76 -12.35 32.57
CA ASP A 67 -23.44 -12.55 32.03
C ASP A 67 -22.67 -11.19 32.03
N ASP A 68 -22.31 -10.79 33.22
CA ASP A 68 -21.33 -9.71 33.42
C ASP A 68 -19.93 -10.21 33.00
N LYS A 69 -19.55 -9.98 31.76
CA LYS A 69 -18.14 -9.85 31.43
C LYS A 69 -17.63 -8.57 32.12
N LYS A 70 -17.02 -8.74 33.28
CA LYS A 70 -16.16 -7.73 33.87
C LYS A 70 -15.15 -7.28 32.85
N VAL A 71 -15.33 -6.07 32.33
CA VAL A 71 -14.28 -5.32 31.63
C VAL A 71 -13.24 -4.99 32.70
N ASP A 72 -12.03 -5.51 32.51
CA ASP A 72 -10.89 -5.29 33.36
C ASP A 72 -10.59 -3.76 33.39
N PRO A 73 -10.50 -3.11 34.58
CA PRO A 73 -10.25 -1.66 34.66
C PRO A 73 -8.86 -1.23 34.20
N ASP A 74 -8.02 -2.15 33.71
CA ASP A 74 -6.63 -1.89 33.34
C ASP A 74 -6.37 -1.69 31.85
N GLU A 75 -7.40 -1.74 30.99
CA GLU A 75 -7.34 -1.18 29.64
C GLU A 75 -7.58 0.33 29.65
N ARG A 76 -6.83 1.07 30.41
CA ARG A 76 -6.58 2.47 30.12
C ARG A 76 -5.71 2.50 28.89
N GLY A 77 -6.31 2.77 27.73
CA GLY A 77 -5.63 2.91 26.46
C GLY A 77 -4.37 3.74 26.63
N SER A 78 -3.21 3.17 26.27
CA SER A 78 -1.95 3.90 26.29
C SER A 78 -2.14 5.20 25.51
N GLU A 79 -1.80 6.34 26.13
CA GLU A 79 -1.87 7.65 25.49
C GLU A 79 -1.12 7.58 24.16
N TYR A 80 -1.78 7.93 23.05
CA TYR A 80 -1.14 7.94 21.75
C TYR A 80 0.01 8.94 21.72
N ILE A 81 1.23 8.44 21.65
CA ILE A 81 2.45 9.25 21.53
C ILE A 81 2.95 9.13 20.07
N PRO A 82 2.73 10.14 19.22
CA PRO A 82 3.21 10.07 17.85
C PRO A 82 4.74 9.96 17.82
N PHE A 83 5.26 9.06 16.98
CA PHE A 83 6.70 8.89 16.80
C PHE A 83 7.47 8.47 18.06
N ALA A 84 6.90 7.61 18.91
CA ALA A 84 7.54 7.14 20.15
C ALA A 84 8.90 6.47 19.88
N SER A 85 9.01 5.73 18.77
CA SER A 85 10.23 5.03 18.33
C SER A 85 11.19 5.89 17.50
N TRP A 86 10.92 7.19 17.35
CA TRP A 86 11.78 8.11 16.61
C TRP A 86 12.63 8.99 17.52
N ASN A 87 13.82 9.31 17.06
CA ASN A 87 14.60 10.40 17.60
C ASN A 87 14.07 11.76 17.10
N ASN A 88 14.59 12.86 17.63
CA ASN A 88 14.39 14.17 17.02
C ASN A 88 15.25 14.23 15.76
N CYS A 89 14.61 14.32 14.59
CA CYS A 89 15.29 14.26 13.29
C CYS A 89 14.60 15.13 12.25
N THR A 90 15.33 15.39 11.17
CA THR A 90 14.86 16.24 10.06
C THR A 90 13.64 15.63 9.36
N ALA A 91 13.60 14.31 9.18
CA ALA A 91 12.49 13.65 8.48
C ALA A 91 11.17 13.84 9.24
N LYS A 92 11.17 13.62 10.56
CA LYS A 92 10.01 13.85 11.42
C LYS A 92 9.55 15.31 11.40
N THR A 93 10.48 16.24 11.53
CA THR A 93 10.17 17.70 11.51
C THR A 93 9.54 18.10 10.18
N LYS A 94 10.14 17.73 9.06
CA LYS A 94 9.61 18.04 7.72
C LYS A 94 8.24 17.42 7.47
N LEU A 95 7.97 16.20 7.93
CA LEU A 95 6.65 15.60 7.81
C LEU A 95 5.61 16.36 8.62
N SER A 96 5.93 16.75 9.86
CA SER A 96 5.03 17.52 10.73
C SER A 96 4.74 18.91 10.16
N GLU A 97 5.76 19.59 9.62
CA GLU A 97 5.62 20.88 8.93
C GLU A 97 4.75 20.74 7.67
N PHE A 98 4.95 19.67 6.90
CA PHE A 98 4.14 19.38 5.72
C PHE A 98 2.66 19.17 6.09
N ILE A 99 2.37 18.39 7.13
CA ILE A 99 1.01 18.18 7.62
C ILE A 99 0.39 19.50 8.09
N SER A 100 1.15 20.32 8.83
CA SER A 100 0.69 21.64 9.25
C SER A 100 0.39 22.55 8.05
N LYS A 101 1.25 22.51 7.03
CA LYS A 101 1.10 23.31 5.81
C LYS A 101 -0.18 22.96 5.06
N ILE A 102 -0.46 21.68 4.82
CA ILE A 102 -1.66 21.25 4.06
C ILE A 102 -2.98 21.44 4.85
N ASN A 103 -2.90 21.70 6.15
CA ASN A 103 -4.04 22.05 7.00
C ASN A 103 -4.24 23.58 7.13
N SER A 104 -3.28 24.40 6.68
CA SER A 104 -3.39 25.87 6.72
C SER A 104 -4.41 26.38 5.69
N LEU A 105 -5.05 27.51 5.98
CA LEU A 105 -6.04 28.12 5.06
C LEU A 105 -5.46 28.40 3.67
N GLU A 106 -4.18 28.80 3.61
CA GLU A 106 -3.51 29.14 2.35
C GLU A 106 -3.20 27.93 1.47
N ASN A 107 -2.88 26.78 2.09
CA ASN A 107 -2.42 25.57 1.37
C ASN A 107 -3.33 24.37 1.66
N TYR A 108 -4.58 24.61 2.02
CA TYR A 108 -5.50 23.54 2.39
C TYR A 108 -5.65 22.51 1.28
N VAL A 109 -5.41 21.24 1.64
CA VAL A 109 -5.67 20.12 0.76
C VAL A 109 -6.89 19.36 1.26
N PRO A 110 -7.93 19.16 0.43
CA PRO A 110 -9.10 18.36 0.79
C PRO A 110 -8.70 16.95 1.25
N LYS A 111 -9.40 16.41 2.25
CA LYS A 111 -9.11 15.09 2.83
C LYS A 111 -9.16 13.97 1.79
N GLU A 112 -10.09 14.06 0.84
CA GLU A 112 -10.26 13.11 -0.27
C GLU A 112 -9.09 13.12 -1.26
N ASP A 113 -8.23 14.14 -1.24
CA ASP A 113 -7.03 14.25 -2.07
C ASP A 113 -5.75 13.88 -1.31
N ARG A 114 -5.84 13.59 -0.01
CA ARG A 114 -4.69 13.18 0.82
C ARG A 114 -4.38 11.71 0.62
N VAL A 115 -3.46 11.43 -0.27
CA VAL A 115 -3.00 10.08 -0.58
C VAL A 115 -1.51 9.96 -0.30
N ALA A 116 -1.13 8.86 0.38
CA ALA A 116 0.25 8.45 0.59
C ALA A 116 0.49 7.06 0.00
N VAL A 117 1.65 6.86 -0.61
CA VAL A 117 2.07 5.57 -1.16
C VAL A 117 3.37 5.11 -0.52
N PHE A 118 3.43 3.83 -0.17
CA PHE A 118 4.58 3.20 0.45
C PHE A 118 5.05 2.02 -0.36
N ASP A 119 6.35 1.85 -0.50
CA ASP A 119 6.92 0.54 -0.77
C ASP A 119 6.81 -0.35 0.48
N LEU A 120 6.99 -1.67 0.33
CA LEU A 120 6.95 -2.62 1.43
C LEU A 120 8.36 -2.98 1.89
N ASP A 121 9.09 -3.73 1.07
CA ASP A 121 10.37 -4.34 1.43
C ASP A 121 11.46 -3.26 1.59
N GLY A 122 12.08 -3.18 2.77
CA GLY A 122 13.05 -2.15 3.10
C GLY A 122 12.45 -0.76 3.43
N THR A 123 11.13 -0.62 3.36
CA THR A 123 10.41 0.62 3.69
C THR A 123 9.50 0.46 4.91
N LEU A 124 8.65 -0.54 4.92
CA LEU A 124 7.75 -0.87 6.03
C LEU A 124 8.14 -2.17 6.73
N TYR A 125 8.73 -3.08 5.99
CA TYR A 125 9.05 -4.44 6.34
C TYR A 125 10.52 -4.71 6.03
N GLN A 126 11.14 -5.67 6.72
CA GLN A 126 12.52 -6.07 6.43
C GLN A 126 12.76 -6.28 4.95
N GLU A 127 13.94 -5.91 4.46
CA GLU A 127 14.27 -6.11 3.06
C GLU A 127 14.83 -7.50 2.82
N THR A 128 15.77 -7.93 3.68
CA THR A 128 16.48 -9.20 3.50
C THR A 128 16.75 -9.93 4.82
N ASP A 129 16.39 -11.24 4.89
CA ASP A 129 16.78 -12.14 5.99
C ASP A 129 16.91 -13.61 5.54
N PRO A 130 18.05 -14.02 5.02
CA PRO A 130 19.20 -13.27 4.44
C PRO A 130 18.95 -12.73 3.02
N THR A 131 17.83 -13.02 2.42
CA THR A 131 17.38 -12.56 1.10
C THR A 131 15.97 -12.01 1.18
N TYR A 132 15.43 -11.49 0.06
CA TYR A 132 14.04 -11.05 -0.01
C TYR A 132 13.07 -12.13 0.45
N ASP A 133 11.96 -11.74 1.07
CA ASP A 133 11.02 -12.69 1.67
C ASP A 133 10.33 -13.57 0.62
N ASP A 134 10.00 -13.03 -0.57
CA ASP A 134 9.48 -13.78 -1.72
C ASP A 134 10.50 -14.82 -2.24
N TRP A 135 11.80 -14.50 -2.23
CA TRP A 135 12.87 -15.44 -2.59
C TRP A 135 13.05 -16.53 -1.55
N LYS A 136 12.93 -16.18 -0.28
CA LYS A 136 12.98 -17.16 0.80
C LYS A 136 11.79 -18.12 0.74
N LEU A 137 10.62 -17.60 0.40
CA LEU A 137 9.43 -18.41 0.17
C LEU A 137 9.60 -19.34 -1.05
N TYR A 138 10.23 -18.84 -2.13
CA TYR A 138 10.61 -19.67 -3.29
C TYR A 138 11.49 -20.85 -2.87
N TYR A 139 12.58 -20.55 -2.16
CA TYR A 139 13.50 -21.57 -1.66
C TYR A 139 12.78 -22.58 -0.74
N TYR A 140 11.97 -22.09 0.18
CA TYR A 140 11.19 -22.93 1.08
C TYR A 140 10.25 -23.88 0.32
N ARG A 141 9.54 -23.37 -0.68
CA ARG A 141 8.64 -24.17 -1.51
C ARG A 141 9.35 -25.29 -2.25
N VAL A 142 10.55 -25.01 -2.75
CA VAL A 142 11.36 -25.98 -3.53
C VAL A 142 11.98 -27.04 -2.65
N TYR A 143 12.50 -26.69 -1.48
CA TYR A 143 13.31 -27.60 -0.67
C TYR A 143 12.66 -28.10 0.62
N ASN A 144 11.71 -27.38 1.16
CA ASN A 144 11.14 -27.69 2.48
C ASN A 144 9.67 -28.12 2.43
N ASP A 145 8.97 -27.92 1.32
CA ASP A 145 7.60 -28.35 1.17
C ASP A 145 7.55 -29.76 0.57
N SER A 146 7.27 -30.76 1.41
CA SER A 146 7.16 -32.17 0.99
C SER A 146 6.00 -32.44 0.02
N ASN A 147 5.04 -31.53 -0.10
CA ASN A 147 3.90 -31.65 -1.01
C ASN A 147 4.17 -31.07 -2.40
N TYR A 148 5.37 -30.51 -2.62
CA TYR A 148 5.74 -29.92 -3.89
C TYR A 148 6.89 -30.68 -4.56
N THR A 149 6.75 -30.91 -5.87
CA THR A 149 7.82 -31.49 -6.70
C THR A 149 8.33 -30.41 -7.64
N ALA A 150 9.51 -29.89 -7.34
CA ALA A 150 10.14 -28.85 -8.14
C ALA A 150 10.69 -29.38 -9.46
N THR A 151 10.61 -28.55 -10.50
CA THR A 151 11.32 -28.79 -11.76
C THR A 151 12.83 -28.51 -11.62
N GLN A 152 13.64 -29.06 -12.52
CA GLN A 152 15.07 -28.80 -12.54
C GLN A 152 15.41 -27.30 -12.61
N GLN A 153 14.66 -26.54 -13.40
CA GLN A 153 14.83 -25.08 -13.50
C GLN A 153 14.54 -24.37 -12.16
N GLN A 154 13.51 -24.81 -11.44
CA GLN A 154 13.18 -24.21 -10.13
C GLN A 154 14.24 -24.54 -9.09
N ILE A 155 14.82 -25.73 -9.12
CA ILE A 155 15.95 -26.14 -8.26
C ILE A 155 17.16 -25.24 -8.54
N GLU A 156 17.55 -25.06 -9.80
CA GLU A 156 18.68 -24.19 -10.19
C GLU A 156 18.48 -22.73 -9.74
N ILE A 157 17.25 -22.22 -9.79
CA ILE A 157 16.93 -20.89 -9.29
C ILE A 157 17.00 -20.82 -7.77
N ALA A 158 16.49 -21.83 -7.06
CA ALA A 158 16.57 -21.90 -5.61
C ALA A 158 18.03 -21.99 -5.13
N ASP A 159 18.90 -22.74 -5.83
CA ASP A 159 20.33 -22.78 -5.56
C ASP A 159 21.00 -21.43 -5.79
N ALA A 160 20.61 -20.71 -6.86
CA ALA A 160 21.12 -19.39 -7.16
C ALA A 160 20.66 -18.35 -6.10
N ILE A 161 19.45 -18.48 -5.57
CA ILE A 161 18.96 -17.67 -4.44
C ILE A 161 19.82 -17.92 -3.19
N ASP A 162 20.02 -19.17 -2.81
CA ASP A 162 20.83 -19.54 -1.63
C ASP A 162 22.27 -19.04 -1.76
N LYS A 163 22.88 -19.23 -2.94
CA LYS A 163 24.22 -18.72 -3.24
C LYS A 163 24.27 -17.19 -3.13
N SER A 164 23.32 -16.49 -3.74
CA SER A 164 23.22 -15.02 -3.67
C SER A 164 23.11 -14.53 -2.21
N ALA A 165 22.31 -15.20 -1.40
CA ALA A 165 22.15 -14.89 0.01
C ALA A 165 23.44 -15.08 0.82
N LYS A 166 24.17 -16.18 0.59
CA LYS A 166 25.44 -16.49 1.28
C LYS A 166 26.59 -15.56 0.87
N GLU A 167 26.68 -15.26 -0.41
CA GLU A 167 27.74 -14.40 -0.95
C GLU A 167 27.43 -12.90 -0.84
N ASN A 168 26.19 -12.53 -0.47
CA ASN A 168 25.69 -11.16 -0.49
C ASN A 168 25.90 -10.46 -1.85
N VAL A 169 25.75 -11.21 -2.94
CA VAL A 169 25.89 -10.76 -4.33
C VAL A 169 24.57 -11.02 -5.06
N MET A 170 24.03 -9.99 -5.69
CA MET A 170 22.81 -10.07 -6.48
C MET A 170 23.17 -10.18 -7.97
N PRO A 171 23.01 -11.37 -8.62
CA PRO A 171 23.18 -11.49 -10.07
C PRO A 171 22.10 -10.69 -10.82
N ASP A 172 22.47 -9.99 -11.89
CA ASP A 172 21.59 -9.07 -12.63
C ASP A 172 20.33 -9.76 -13.19
N ASP A 173 20.43 -11.03 -13.58
CA ASP A 173 19.35 -11.80 -14.19
C ASP A 173 18.48 -12.58 -13.19
N LEU A 174 18.95 -12.75 -11.94
CA LEU A 174 18.28 -13.59 -10.94
C LEU A 174 16.88 -13.04 -10.60
N ASN A 175 16.75 -11.72 -10.48
CA ASN A 175 15.47 -11.07 -10.20
C ASN A 175 14.41 -11.41 -11.27
N TYR A 176 14.81 -11.42 -12.54
CA TYR A 176 13.91 -11.78 -13.62
C TYR A 176 13.61 -13.29 -13.64
N LYS A 177 14.60 -14.14 -13.42
CA LYS A 177 14.43 -15.60 -13.35
C LYS A 177 13.47 -16.00 -12.22
N VAL A 178 13.66 -15.44 -11.04
CA VAL A 178 12.72 -15.66 -9.92
C VAL A 178 11.32 -15.20 -10.32
N ALA A 179 11.14 -13.96 -10.74
CA ALA A 179 9.82 -13.41 -11.05
C ALA A 179 9.07 -14.21 -12.13
N SER A 180 9.80 -14.68 -13.17
CA SER A 180 9.19 -15.42 -14.30
C SER A 180 8.77 -16.84 -13.94
N THR A 181 9.33 -17.44 -12.89
CA THR A 181 9.04 -18.82 -12.47
C THR A 181 8.29 -18.91 -11.16
N TYR A 182 8.21 -17.82 -10.39
CA TYR A 182 7.57 -17.77 -9.08
C TYR A 182 6.10 -18.19 -9.14
N THR A 183 5.35 -17.71 -10.14
CA THR A 183 3.94 -18.07 -10.32
C THR A 183 3.71 -19.56 -10.57
N GLN A 184 4.69 -20.24 -11.18
CA GLN A 184 4.60 -21.69 -11.46
C GLN A 184 4.60 -22.51 -10.18
N LEU A 185 5.20 -22.00 -9.09
CA LEU A 185 5.16 -22.65 -7.78
C LEU A 185 3.75 -22.76 -7.21
N TRP A 186 2.86 -21.87 -7.65
CA TRP A 186 1.50 -21.70 -7.15
C TRP A 186 0.43 -22.10 -8.18
N ASN A 187 0.84 -22.73 -9.27
CA ASN A 187 -0.10 -23.18 -10.29
C ASN A 187 -1.22 -24.02 -9.68
N ASN A 188 -2.46 -23.74 -10.04
CA ASN A 188 -3.69 -24.32 -9.52
C ASN A 188 -4.06 -23.98 -8.07
N PHE A 189 -3.28 -23.17 -7.35
CA PHE A 189 -3.73 -22.64 -6.06
C PHE A 189 -4.83 -21.60 -6.28
N THR A 190 -5.85 -21.61 -5.44
CA THR A 190 -6.72 -20.43 -5.32
C THR A 190 -5.98 -19.28 -4.65
N VAL A 191 -6.52 -18.08 -4.78
CA VAL A 191 -5.95 -16.90 -4.11
C VAL A 191 -5.92 -17.11 -2.60
N GLU A 192 -6.98 -17.69 -2.04
CA GLU A 192 -7.12 -17.96 -0.62
C GLU A 192 -6.11 -19.02 -0.13
N GLU A 193 -5.95 -20.12 -0.87
CA GLU A 193 -4.96 -21.16 -0.56
C GLU A 193 -3.55 -20.60 -0.55
N TYR A 194 -3.22 -19.76 -1.54
CA TYR A 194 -1.92 -19.11 -1.61
C TYR A 194 -1.70 -18.14 -0.43
N GLN A 195 -2.66 -17.28 -0.11
CA GLN A 195 -2.55 -16.38 1.03
C GLN A 195 -2.45 -17.14 2.36
N GLN A 196 -3.18 -18.25 2.51
CA GLN A 196 -3.06 -19.08 3.71
C GLN A 196 -1.69 -19.75 3.81
N TYR A 197 -1.11 -20.19 2.68
CA TYR A 197 0.24 -20.73 2.65
C TYR A 197 1.27 -19.70 3.12
N ILE A 198 1.15 -18.45 2.64
CA ILE A 198 2.03 -17.35 3.06
C ILE A 198 1.87 -17.07 4.56
N LYS A 199 0.63 -16.99 5.07
CA LYS A 199 0.37 -16.80 6.52
C LYS A 199 1.03 -17.90 7.37
N ASN A 200 1.05 -19.12 6.88
CA ASN A 200 1.75 -20.23 7.56
C ASN A 200 3.28 -20.05 7.48
N PHE A 201 3.80 -19.65 6.31
CA PHE A 201 5.23 -19.41 6.12
C PHE A 201 5.76 -18.28 6.99
N VAL A 202 5.07 -17.16 7.09
CA VAL A 202 5.54 -16.00 7.89
C VAL A 202 5.49 -16.26 9.40
N ASN A 203 4.90 -17.36 9.86
CA ASN A 203 4.99 -17.82 11.24
C ASN A 203 6.36 -18.43 11.59
N HIS A 204 7.23 -18.69 10.60
CA HIS A 204 8.59 -19.17 10.87
C HIS A 204 9.46 -18.04 11.43
N GLU A 205 10.45 -18.43 12.24
CA GLU A 205 11.44 -17.52 12.80
C GLU A 205 12.31 -16.88 11.69
N CYS A 206 12.66 -15.62 11.87
CA CYS A 206 13.69 -14.98 11.06
C CYS A 206 15.05 -15.59 11.37
N GLU A 207 15.79 -15.99 10.34
CA GLU A 207 17.09 -16.68 10.52
C GLU A 207 18.15 -15.75 11.11
N GLY A 208 18.12 -14.47 10.74
CA GLY A 208 19.10 -13.47 11.16
C GLY A 208 18.78 -12.77 12.48
N TYR A 209 17.66 -13.08 13.12
CA TYR A 209 17.20 -12.38 14.32
C TYR A 209 16.79 -13.35 15.45
N GLU A 210 16.88 -12.86 16.67
CA GLU A 210 16.33 -13.51 17.85
C GLU A 210 14.97 -12.87 18.20
N ASN A 211 14.02 -13.69 18.63
CA ASN A 211 12.68 -13.27 19.05
C ASN A 211 11.88 -12.52 17.99
N MET A 212 12.03 -12.89 16.71
CA MET A 212 11.29 -12.30 15.61
C MET A 212 10.84 -13.36 14.61
N LYS A 213 9.56 -13.47 14.38
CA LYS A 213 9.01 -14.19 13.25
C LYS A 213 9.01 -13.32 11.99
N ARG A 214 8.94 -13.96 10.83
CA ARG A 214 8.86 -13.24 9.55
C ARG A 214 7.66 -12.30 9.49
N GLY A 215 6.50 -12.73 9.98
CA GLY A 215 5.28 -11.90 10.03
C GLY A 215 5.41 -10.66 10.92
N ASP A 216 6.33 -10.65 11.87
CA ASP A 216 6.55 -9.54 12.81
C ASP A 216 7.63 -8.55 12.37
N ALA A 217 8.26 -8.79 11.20
CA ALA A 217 9.45 -8.05 10.75
C ALA A 217 9.15 -6.66 10.16
N PHE A 218 8.15 -5.97 10.73
CA PHE A 218 7.82 -4.60 10.37
C PHE A 218 8.67 -3.58 11.13
N TYR A 219 9.06 -2.50 10.44
CA TYR A 219 9.77 -1.39 11.06
C TYR A 219 8.81 -0.59 11.93
N LYS A 220 8.93 -0.75 13.23
CA LYS A 220 8.06 -0.09 14.22
C LYS A 220 7.93 1.43 14.02
N PRO A 221 9.02 2.18 13.73
CA PRO A 221 8.89 3.61 13.45
C PRO A 221 8.04 3.93 12.24
N MET A 222 8.05 3.08 11.21
CA MET A 222 7.25 3.30 10.01
C MET A 222 5.77 2.96 10.21
N LEU A 223 5.45 2.00 11.09
CA LEU A 223 4.06 1.76 11.51
C LEU A 223 3.48 2.97 12.26
N GLU A 224 4.27 3.56 13.18
CA GLU A 224 3.89 4.80 13.88
C GLU A 224 3.69 5.98 12.91
N LEU A 225 4.50 6.04 11.85
CA LEU A 225 4.37 7.06 10.81
C LEU A 225 3.06 6.87 10.02
N ILE A 226 2.72 5.63 9.65
CA ILE A 226 1.44 5.31 8.98
C ILE A 226 0.27 5.76 9.86
N GLU A 227 0.27 5.38 11.14
CA GLU A 227 -0.78 5.78 12.08
C GLU A 227 -0.90 7.31 12.18
N TYR A 228 0.24 8.01 12.23
CA TYR A 228 0.27 9.47 12.29
C TYR A 228 -0.38 10.11 11.06
N ILE A 229 -0.04 9.67 9.85
CA ILE A 229 -0.64 10.25 8.63
C ILE A 229 -2.10 9.85 8.44
N GLN A 230 -2.51 8.64 8.84
CA GLN A 230 -3.91 8.22 8.83
C GLN A 230 -4.75 9.09 9.78
N LYS A 231 -4.25 9.42 10.98
CA LYS A 231 -4.87 10.35 11.91
C LYS A 231 -4.96 11.80 11.37
N ASN A 232 -4.18 12.10 10.30
CA ASN A 232 -4.26 13.35 9.55
C ASN A 232 -5.01 13.19 8.22
N ASP A 233 -5.95 12.25 8.17
CA ASP A 233 -6.89 12.01 7.06
C ASP A 233 -6.22 11.53 5.75
N PHE A 234 -5.03 10.94 5.81
CA PHE A 234 -4.43 10.33 4.63
C PHE A 234 -4.97 8.93 4.37
N LYS A 235 -5.33 8.68 3.11
CA LYS A 235 -5.53 7.33 2.61
C LYS A 235 -4.19 6.75 2.20
N VAL A 236 -3.82 5.63 2.84
CA VAL A 236 -2.54 4.97 2.64
C VAL A 236 -2.66 3.81 1.67
N TYR A 237 -1.73 3.71 0.74
CA TYR A 237 -1.59 2.60 -0.20
C TYR A 237 -0.18 2.00 -0.11
N ILE A 238 -0.08 0.69 -0.29
CA ILE A 238 1.19 0.01 -0.51
C ILE A 238 1.36 -0.22 -2.01
N THR A 239 2.56 0.05 -2.54
CA THR A 239 2.93 -0.24 -3.93
C THR A 239 4.26 -0.97 -3.96
N SER A 240 4.21 -2.31 -3.93
CA SER A 240 5.36 -3.19 -3.77
C SER A 240 5.80 -3.86 -5.07
N GLY A 241 7.09 -4.20 -5.15
CA GLY A 241 7.63 -5.10 -6.16
C GLY A 241 7.27 -6.58 -5.91
N THR A 242 6.90 -6.93 -4.69
CA THR A 242 6.32 -8.23 -4.32
C THR A 242 4.90 -8.35 -4.88
N ASP A 243 4.41 -9.56 -5.08
CA ASP A 243 3.05 -9.73 -5.61
C ASP A 243 1.99 -9.25 -4.61
N ARG A 244 0.86 -8.76 -5.15
CA ARG A 244 -0.20 -8.14 -4.35
C ARG A 244 -0.85 -9.10 -3.35
N TYR A 245 -0.93 -10.38 -3.66
CA TYR A 245 -1.61 -11.36 -2.80
C TYR A 245 -0.70 -11.75 -1.63
N GLN A 246 0.62 -11.86 -1.87
CA GLN A 246 1.60 -12.04 -0.80
C GLN A 246 1.62 -10.81 0.11
N VAL A 247 1.68 -9.61 -0.44
CA VAL A 247 1.64 -8.36 0.35
C VAL A 247 0.39 -8.32 1.24
N ARG A 248 -0.79 -8.63 0.69
CA ARG A 248 -2.05 -8.68 1.44
C ARG A 248 -2.00 -9.67 2.60
N ALA A 249 -1.40 -10.86 2.38
CA ALA A 249 -1.26 -11.87 3.42
C ALA A 249 -0.27 -11.47 4.51
N VAL A 250 0.85 -10.80 4.14
CA VAL A 250 1.89 -10.38 5.08
C VAL A 250 1.42 -9.23 5.98
N ILE A 251 0.67 -8.26 5.44
CA ILE A 251 0.21 -7.09 6.22
C ILE A 251 -1.03 -7.36 7.07
N ASP A 252 -1.74 -8.47 6.84
CA ASP A 252 -2.98 -8.81 7.53
C ASP A 252 -2.76 -8.96 9.04
N GLY A 253 -3.48 -8.16 9.83
CA GLY A 253 -3.31 -8.11 11.29
C GLY A 253 -2.13 -7.28 11.81
N HIS A 254 -1.27 -6.74 10.92
CA HIS A 254 -0.10 -5.93 11.30
C HIS A 254 -0.25 -4.44 10.97
N ILE A 255 -0.93 -4.10 9.89
CA ILE A 255 -1.13 -2.72 9.45
C ILE A 255 -2.61 -2.51 9.09
N ASP A 256 -3.21 -1.44 9.57
CA ASP A 256 -4.59 -1.04 9.21
C ASP A 256 -4.63 -0.42 7.80
N ILE A 257 -4.37 -1.25 6.80
CA ILE A 257 -4.47 -0.92 5.38
C ILE A 257 -5.36 -1.98 4.72
N PRO A 258 -6.50 -1.61 4.13
CA PRO A 258 -7.39 -2.57 3.52
C PRO A 258 -6.74 -3.23 2.29
N PRO A 259 -7.05 -4.51 1.99
CA PRO A 259 -6.51 -5.24 0.84
C PRO A 259 -6.70 -4.52 -0.51
N THR A 260 -7.73 -3.68 -0.63
CA THR A 260 -8.00 -2.84 -1.81
C THR A 260 -6.96 -1.75 -2.02
N ASN A 261 -6.18 -1.41 -1.01
CA ASN A 261 -5.14 -0.39 -1.07
C ASN A 261 -3.75 -0.98 -1.31
N VAL A 262 -3.67 -2.23 -1.78
CA VAL A 262 -2.40 -2.92 -2.10
C VAL A 262 -2.24 -3.05 -3.61
N ILE A 263 -1.20 -2.42 -4.13
CA ILE A 263 -0.73 -2.50 -5.52
C ILE A 263 0.57 -3.31 -5.50
N GLY A 264 0.64 -4.38 -6.28
CA GLY A 264 1.80 -5.26 -6.33
C GLY A 264 2.11 -5.77 -7.73
N SER A 265 3.08 -6.65 -7.83
CA SER A 265 3.29 -7.41 -9.06
C SER A 265 2.07 -8.26 -9.38
N GLU A 266 1.85 -8.55 -10.64
CA GLU A 266 0.63 -9.18 -11.13
C GLU A 266 0.92 -10.56 -11.71
N TYR A 267 0.12 -11.51 -11.27
CA TYR A 267 0.07 -12.87 -11.76
C TYR A 267 -1.30 -13.12 -12.39
N ASP A 268 -1.32 -13.97 -13.41
CA ASP A 268 -2.56 -14.31 -14.08
C ASP A 268 -3.38 -15.28 -13.23
N ILE A 269 -4.66 -14.99 -13.12
CA ILE A 269 -5.65 -15.82 -12.47
C ILE A 269 -6.77 -16.13 -13.45
N VAL A 270 -7.24 -17.35 -13.43
CA VAL A 270 -8.28 -17.87 -14.33
C VAL A 270 -9.37 -18.57 -13.53
N ALA A 271 -10.57 -18.61 -14.07
CA ALA A 271 -11.63 -19.44 -13.49
C ALA A 271 -11.28 -20.93 -13.70
N LYS A 272 -11.56 -21.77 -12.70
CA LYS A 272 -11.23 -23.19 -12.67
C LYS A 272 -11.67 -23.94 -13.94
N ASN A 273 -12.85 -23.64 -14.44
CA ASN A 273 -13.44 -24.31 -15.61
C ASN A 273 -13.25 -23.54 -16.93
N GLN A 274 -12.47 -22.43 -16.93
CA GLN A 274 -12.28 -21.58 -18.10
C GLN A 274 -11.56 -22.27 -19.26
N GLY A 275 -10.66 -23.22 -18.98
CA GLY A 275 -9.85 -23.90 -20.00
C GLY A 275 -9.01 -22.91 -20.82
N ASP A 276 -9.02 -23.10 -22.15
CA ASP A 276 -8.27 -22.24 -23.09
C ASP A 276 -9.04 -20.99 -23.52
N ALA A 277 -10.29 -20.79 -23.06
CA ALA A 277 -11.09 -19.62 -23.40
C ALA A 277 -10.48 -18.34 -22.84
N GLN A 278 -10.59 -17.24 -23.58
CA GLN A 278 -10.22 -15.93 -23.05
C GLN A 278 -11.23 -15.49 -21.98
N ALA A 279 -10.77 -14.80 -20.94
CA ALA A 279 -11.64 -14.40 -19.83
C ALA A 279 -12.86 -13.56 -20.27
N HIS A 280 -12.73 -12.74 -21.32
CA HIS A 280 -13.84 -11.95 -21.84
C HIS A 280 -14.85 -12.76 -22.68
N GLU A 281 -14.53 -13.99 -23.04
CA GLU A 281 -15.39 -14.93 -23.77
C GLU A 281 -16.00 -16.00 -22.85
N TYR A 282 -15.44 -16.15 -21.65
CA TYR A 282 -15.89 -17.14 -20.67
C TYR A 282 -16.96 -16.55 -19.75
N THR A 283 -17.99 -17.31 -19.48
CA THR A 283 -19.02 -16.95 -18.50
C THR A 283 -18.78 -17.72 -17.19
N TYR A 284 -18.57 -16.99 -16.09
CA TYR A 284 -18.44 -17.54 -14.74
C TYR A 284 -19.64 -18.41 -14.37
N ILE A 285 -19.37 -19.56 -13.77
CA ILE A 285 -20.38 -20.51 -13.30
C ILE A 285 -20.20 -20.80 -11.80
N ASP A 286 -21.24 -21.32 -11.14
CA ASP A 286 -21.29 -21.52 -9.68
C ASP A 286 -20.22 -22.50 -9.15
N ASP A 287 -19.67 -23.40 -10.00
CA ASP A 287 -18.58 -24.32 -9.63
C ASP A 287 -17.17 -23.73 -9.84
N ASP A 288 -17.07 -22.48 -10.25
CA ASP A 288 -15.78 -21.82 -10.43
C ASP A 288 -15.24 -21.27 -9.12
N ASP A 289 -13.94 -21.43 -8.95
CA ASP A 289 -13.07 -20.62 -8.11
C ASP A 289 -12.00 -19.96 -9.01
N PHE A 290 -11.25 -19.01 -8.48
CA PHE A 290 -10.19 -18.33 -9.22
C PHE A 290 -8.81 -18.84 -8.79
N ARG A 291 -8.01 -19.29 -9.76
CA ARG A 291 -6.73 -19.97 -9.56
C ARG A 291 -5.60 -19.31 -10.34
N PHE A 292 -4.40 -19.41 -9.80
CA PHE A 292 -3.19 -19.07 -10.57
C PHE A 292 -2.96 -20.09 -11.67
N ASN A 293 -2.66 -19.57 -12.88
CA ASN A 293 -2.33 -20.42 -14.04
C ASN A 293 -0.82 -20.51 -14.34
N GLY A 294 0.02 -20.08 -13.39
CA GLY A 294 1.47 -20.12 -13.52
C GLY A 294 2.08 -19.03 -14.42
N LYS A 295 1.29 -18.05 -14.89
CA LYS A 295 1.75 -17.00 -15.78
C LYS A 295 2.03 -15.68 -15.07
N PHE A 296 3.23 -15.15 -15.29
CA PHE A 296 3.63 -13.83 -14.82
C PHE A 296 3.15 -12.75 -15.79
N LEU A 297 2.51 -11.72 -15.28
CA LEU A 297 1.99 -10.62 -16.11
C LEU A 297 2.86 -9.36 -16.02
N ARG A 298 3.17 -8.89 -14.80
CA ARG A 298 3.87 -7.62 -14.63
C ARG A 298 4.61 -7.53 -13.30
N LYS A 299 5.88 -7.12 -13.33
CA LYS A 299 6.65 -6.73 -12.12
C LYS A 299 6.36 -5.27 -11.80
N ASN A 300 5.92 -4.98 -10.59
CA ASN A 300 5.55 -3.62 -10.15
C ASN A 300 6.77 -2.86 -9.62
N LEU A 301 7.74 -2.58 -10.48
CA LEU A 301 8.97 -1.83 -10.16
C LEU A 301 9.14 -0.61 -11.07
N LYS A 302 9.86 0.40 -10.60
CA LYS A 302 10.21 1.61 -11.35
C LYS A 302 8.93 2.27 -11.91
N THR A 303 8.90 2.55 -13.22
CA THR A 303 7.75 3.18 -13.89
C THR A 303 6.44 2.38 -13.75
N ASN A 304 6.52 1.05 -13.57
CA ASN A 304 5.32 0.24 -13.32
C ASN A 304 4.64 0.57 -11.99
N LYS A 305 5.37 1.02 -10.94
CA LYS A 305 4.76 1.55 -9.72
C LYS A 305 3.90 2.78 -10.02
N VAL A 306 4.38 3.70 -10.86
CA VAL A 306 3.62 4.89 -11.30
C VAL A 306 2.38 4.48 -12.09
N ILE A 307 2.53 3.54 -13.03
CA ILE A 307 1.40 3.02 -13.81
C ILE A 307 0.34 2.39 -12.89
N GLY A 308 0.77 1.62 -11.89
CA GLY A 308 -0.13 1.05 -10.87
C GLY A 308 -0.89 2.13 -10.09
N ILE A 309 -0.20 3.17 -9.63
CA ILE A 309 -0.80 4.33 -8.95
C ILE A 309 -1.86 4.99 -9.84
N ILE A 310 -1.53 5.25 -11.10
CA ILE A 310 -2.48 5.89 -12.04
C ILE A 310 -3.72 5.02 -12.27
N ARG A 311 -3.55 3.70 -12.41
CA ARG A 311 -4.65 2.78 -12.70
C ARG A 311 -5.57 2.53 -11.51
N GLU A 312 -4.99 2.34 -10.32
CA GLU A 312 -5.72 1.82 -9.16
C GLU A 312 -6.13 2.92 -8.17
N ILE A 313 -5.37 4.01 -8.10
CA ILE A 313 -5.68 5.15 -7.23
C ILE A 313 -6.41 6.26 -8.01
N GLY A 314 -6.00 6.54 -9.26
CA GLY A 314 -6.58 7.58 -10.10
C GLY A 314 -6.27 9.01 -9.66
N LYS A 315 -5.41 9.17 -8.63
CA LYS A 315 -4.95 10.46 -8.09
C LYS A 315 -3.43 10.43 -7.94
N GLN A 316 -2.78 11.59 -8.11
CA GLN A 316 -1.36 11.74 -7.81
C GLN A 316 -1.19 11.88 -6.29
N PRO A 317 -0.44 11.00 -5.62
CA PRO A 317 -0.26 11.06 -4.17
C PRO A 317 0.51 12.31 -3.74
N LEU A 318 0.32 12.72 -2.49
CA LEU A 318 1.06 13.83 -1.88
C LEU A 318 2.34 13.37 -1.19
N LEU A 319 2.36 12.12 -0.72
CA LEU A 319 3.48 11.52 -0.02
C LEU A 319 3.90 10.22 -0.69
N ALA A 320 5.21 10.02 -0.83
CA ALA A 320 5.80 8.76 -1.22
C ALA A 320 6.88 8.34 -0.23
N PHE A 321 6.93 7.05 0.08
CA PHE A 321 7.95 6.45 0.93
C PHE A 321 8.52 5.21 0.23
N GLY A 322 9.84 5.14 0.15
CA GLY A 322 10.57 4.04 -0.50
C GLY A 322 11.97 3.87 0.12
N ASN A 323 12.78 2.97 -0.43
CA ASN A 323 14.14 2.71 0.06
C ASN A 323 15.16 2.48 -1.05
N SER A 324 14.71 2.25 -2.27
CA SER A 324 15.59 1.74 -3.33
C SER A 324 15.45 2.47 -4.66
N GLY A 325 16.31 2.13 -5.62
CA GLY A 325 16.20 2.60 -7.00
C GLY A 325 14.90 2.16 -7.71
N GLY A 326 14.23 1.12 -7.18
CA GLY A 326 12.91 0.68 -7.63
C GLY A 326 11.79 1.70 -7.38
N ASP A 327 11.98 2.61 -6.38
CA ASP A 327 11.00 3.59 -5.93
C ASP A 327 11.24 4.98 -6.48
N LYS A 328 12.36 5.18 -7.15
CA LYS A 328 12.76 6.48 -7.72
C LYS A 328 11.66 7.11 -8.57
N ASP A 329 11.05 6.33 -9.46
CA ASP A 329 10.03 6.85 -10.38
C ASP A 329 8.76 7.25 -9.62
N MET A 330 8.37 6.46 -8.60
CA MET A 330 7.26 6.77 -7.71
C MET A 330 7.52 8.07 -6.93
N ALA A 331 8.70 8.21 -6.32
CA ALA A 331 9.08 9.41 -5.58
C ALA A 331 9.10 10.66 -6.49
N ASN A 332 9.69 10.54 -7.67
CA ASN A 332 9.72 11.63 -8.65
C ASN A 332 8.33 11.97 -9.19
N TYR A 333 7.47 10.97 -9.42
CA TYR A 333 6.09 11.19 -9.85
C TYR A 333 5.32 12.02 -8.83
N VAL A 334 5.44 11.69 -7.55
CA VAL A 334 4.78 12.44 -6.46
C VAL A 334 5.22 13.90 -6.44
N LEU A 335 6.50 14.18 -6.69
CA LEU A 335 7.03 15.55 -6.66
C LEU A 335 6.79 16.34 -7.96
N ASN A 336 6.66 15.65 -9.10
CA ASN A 336 6.66 16.31 -10.40
C ASN A 336 5.29 16.91 -10.75
N LYS A 337 5.21 18.24 -10.84
CA LYS A 337 4.00 18.98 -11.24
C LYS A 337 2.75 18.57 -10.45
N ASN A 338 2.91 18.25 -9.17
CA ASN A 338 1.78 17.95 -8.32
C ASN A 338 0.92 19.20 -8.12
N LYS A 339 -0.39 19.03 -8.14
CA LYS A 339 -1.36 20.11 -7.92
C LYS A 339 -1.22 20.75 -6.53
N TYR A 340 -0.80 19.93 -5.56
CA TYR A 340 -0.67 20.31 -4.17
C TYR A 340 0.77 20.19 -3.68
N PRO A 341 1.11 20.77 -2.51
CA PRO A 341 2.37 20.44 -1.85
C PRO A 341 2.56 18.93 -1.72
N SER A 342 3.75 18.45 -2.00
CA SER A 342 4.07 17.03 -1.95
C SER A 342 5.49 16.79 -1.45
N MET A 343 5.74 15.59 -0.91
CA MET A 343 7.05 15.18 -0.41
C MET A 343 7.31 13.71 -0.71
N ALA A 344 8.60 13.36 -0.84
CA ALA A 344 9.05 11.99 -0.95
C ALA A 344 10.14 11.72 0.08
N PHE A 345 10.09 10.55 0.72
CA PHE A 345 10.99 10.10 1.76
C PHE A 345 11.65 8.80 1.34
N MET A 346 12.95 8.64 1.65
CA MET A 346 13.70 7.41 1.36
C MET A 346 14.35 6.88 2.63
N VAL A 347 13.98 5.65 3.00
CA VAL A 347 14.61 4.92 4.09
C VAL A 347 16.01 4.52 3.65
N CYS A 348 17.00 4.91 4.44
CA CYS A 348 18.40 4.59 4.23
C CYS A 348 18.81 3.51 5.23
N CYS A 349 19.04 2.29 4.75
CA CYS A 349 19.44 1.15 5.57
C CYS A 349 20.92 1.24 5.96
N ASP A 350 21.25 2.19 6.85
CA ASP A 350 22.60 2.49 7.34
C ASP A 350 22.92 1.88 8.72
N ASP A 351 21.97 1.15 9.32
CA ASP A 351 22.21 0.46 10.59
C ASP A 351 22.74 -0.95 10.38
N THR A 352 24.02 -1.13 10.60
CA THR A 352 24.69 -2.42 10.47
C THR A 352 24.64 -3.26 11.75
N VAL A 353 24.19 -2.67 12.87
CA VAL A 353 24.12 -3.32 14.18
C VAL A 353 22.76 -3.95 14.42
N ARG A 354 21.69 -3.20 14.23
CA ARG A 354 20.30 -3.62 14.50
C ARG A 354 19.61 -4.20 13.27
N GLU A 355 20.15 -3.90 12.04
CA GLU A 355 19.62 -4.33 10.76
C GLU A 355 20.75 -4.83 9.84
N ARG A 356 20.42 -5.46 8.72
CA ARG A 356 21.34 -5.83 7.64
C ARG A 356 21.69 -4.64 6.77
N GLY A 357 22.13 -3.55 7.39
CA GLY A 357 22.48 -2.31 6.73
C GLY A 357 23.65 -2.43 5.75
N ASN A 358 23.65 -1.52 4.77
CA ASN A 358 24.75 -1.34 3.82
C ASN A 358 25.10 0.14 3.73
N GLU A 359 26.18 0.53 4.40
CA GLU A 359 26.60 1.93 4.48
C GLU A 359 26.86 2.58 3.11
N LYS A 360 27.40 1.80 2.15
CA LYS A 360 27.66 2.30 0.80
C LYS A 360 26.34 2.64 0.08
N LYS A 361 25.41 1.69 0.05
CA LYS A 361 24.07 1.91 -0.55
C LYS A 361 23.31 3.03 0.15
N ALA A 362 23.38 3.09 1.47
CA ALA A 362 22.75 4.14 2.26
C ALA A 362 23.33 5.53 1.96
N LYS A 363 24.66 5.63 1.79
CA LYS A 363 25.31 6.88 1.38
C LYS A 363 24.87 7.30 -0.01
N GLU A 364 24.85 6.39 -0.98
CA GLU A 364 24.38 6.66 -2.34
C GLU A 364 22.90 7.12 -2.33
N MET A 365 22.06 6.53 -1.48
CA MET A 365 20.66 6.97 -1.32
C MET A 365 20.57 8.37 -0.74
N LYS A 366 21.35 8.72 0.29
CA LYS A 366 21.41 10.07 0.86
C LYS A 366 21.85 11.12 -0.18
N GLU A 367 22.81 10.79 -1.03
CA GLU A 367 23.26 11.62 -2.15
C GLU A 367 22.14 11.81 -3.19
N ASN A 368 21.42 10.74 -3.53
CA ASN A 368 20.26 10.79 -4.41
C ASN A 368 19.12 11.64 -3.79
N CYS A 369 18.89 11.55 -2.49
CA CYS A 369 17.93 12.43 -1.81
C CYS A 369 18.25 13.90 -2.01
N GLY A 370 19.52 14.30 -1.84
CA GLY A 370 19.98 15.66 -2.12
C GLY A 370 19.78 16.08 -3.59
N LYS A 371 20.05 15.16 -4.52
CA LYS A 371 19.92 15.42 -5.96
C LYS A 371 18.48 15.58 -6.43
N PHE A 372 17.57 14.78 -5.90
CA PHE A 372 16.17 14.70 -6.37
C PHE A 372 15.17 15.43 -5.46
N GLY A 373 15.63 16.03 -4.36
CA GLY A 373 14.77 16.74 -3.42
C GLY A 373 13.94 15.83 -2.50
N TRP A 374 14.38 14.55 -2.31
CA TRP A 374 13.76 13.64 -1.36
C TRP A 374 14.32 13.89 0.05
N VAL A 375 13.62 13.39 1.05
CA VAL A 375 14.03 13.45 2.46
C VAL A 375 14.58 12.09 2.87
N PRO A 376 15.85 11.98 3.28
CA PRO A 376 16.38 10.73 3.80
C PRO A 376 15.83 10.44 5.20
N ILE A 377 15.58 9.16 5.49
CA ILE A 377 15.30 8.61 6.81
C ILE A 377 16.44 7.64 7.15
N SER A 378 17.23 7.93 8.18
CA SER A 378 18.33 7.09 8.63
C SER A 378 17.81 6.06 9.65
N MET A 379 17.92 4.77 9.35
CA MET A 379 17.55 3.74 10.35
C MET A 379 18.40 3.84 11.61
N ARG A 380 19.69 4.17 11.46
CA ARG A 380 20.64 4.28 12.57
C ARG A 380 20.41 5.51 13.44
N ASP A 381 20.23 6.66 12.79
CA ASP A 381 20.27 7.95 13.50
C ASP A 381 18.87 8.47 13.85
N ASP A 382 17.86 8.18 12.99
CA ASP A 382 16.51 8.70 13.16
C ASP A 382 15.61 7.79 14.03
N TRP A 383 15.95 6.52 14.20
CA TRP A 383 15.16 5.54 14.92
C TRP A 383 15.80 5.09 16.25
N LYS A 384 15.00 5.06 17.31
CA LYS A 384 15.42 4.50 18.60
C LYS A 384 15.48 2.98 18.58
N THR A 385 14.53 2.36 17.91
CA THR A 385 14.44 0.90 17.69
C THR A 385 13.97 0.64 16.27
N ILE A 386 14.21 -0.56 15.74
CA ILE A 386 13.72 -0.99 14.42
C ILE A 386 12.49 -1.87 14.60
N TYR A 387 12.63 -3.01 15.30
CA TYR A 387 11.58 -4.03 15.46
C TYR A 387 10.99 -4.07 16.89
N GLY A 388 11.51 -3.28 17.81
CA GLY A 388 11.18 -3.31 19.23
C GLY A 388 12.37 -3.72 20.11
N GLU A 389 12.22 -3.59 21.42
CA GLU A 389 13.34 -3.75 22.36
C GLU A 389 13.81 -5.19 22.53
N ASN A 390 12.95 -6.18 22.27
CA ASN A 390 13.23 -7.61 22.49
C ASN A 390 13.86 -8.30 21.28
N VAL A 391 13.83 -7.67 20.10
CA VAL A 391 14.41 -8.23 18.87
C VAL A 391 15.89 -7.88 18.78
N ARG A 392 16.72 -8.86 18.48
CA ARG A 392 18.16 -8.67 18.33
C ARG A 392 18.63 -9.34 17.05
N LYS A 393 19.45 -8.62 16.26
CA LYS A 393 20.14 -9.21 15.14
C LYS A 393 21.21 -10.18 15.66
N LYS A 394 21.21 -11.40 15.13
CA LYS A 394 22.25 -12.39 15.43
C LYS A 394 23.59 -11.92 14.83
N GLN A 395 24.67 -12.13 15.56
CA GLN A 395 26.01 -11.90 15.03
C GLN A 395 26.30 -12.98 13.99
N SER A 396 26.82 -12.56 12.83
CA SER A 396 27.31 -13.51 11.83
C SER A 396 28.45 -14.31 12.46
N SER A 397 28.27 -15.62 12.56
CA SER A 397 29.32 -16.56 13.00
C SER A 397 30.44 -16.64 11.97
#